data_040c700b717b2d7d4ded551b2be33651
#
_entry.id   040c700b717b2d7d4ded551b2be33651
#
_cell.length_a   1.000
_cell.length_b   1.000
_cell.length_c   1.000
_cell.angle_alpha   90.00
_cell.angle_beta   90.00
_cell.angle_gamma   90.00
#
_symmetry.space_group_name_H-M   'P 1'
#
loop_
_entity.id
_entity.type
_entity.pdbx_description
1 polymer ?
#
loop_
_entity_poly.entity_id
_entity_poly.type
_entity_poly.pdbx_seq_one_letter_code
_entity_poly.pdbx_strand_id
1 'polypeptide(L)'
;MNFPDIGPILGAPARHNQAFGIRTVSDGEGLTQMRNAFDAYEIARGEGPGTLRTAGVLYGGTSIALAFDDATWRAYRIAEALKLRADAVALDTTHGNPFARGTDASIATLTARGAAFFACNNAVEGFAKSLTAELGLVHDPIARVADRLRAALLPGVTLVPAGVAAINDVQERHYTYIAV
;
A
#
# COMPACT_ATOMS: atom_id res chain seq x y z
N MET A 1 9.67 -14.88 -10.12
CA MET A 1 9.87 -13.41 -9.96
C MET A 1 11.14 -13.20 -9.16
N ASN A 2 12.05 -12.35 -9.64
CA ASN A 2 13.25 -11.98 -8.90
C ASN A 2 12.91 -10.87 -7.90
N PHE A 3 13.62 -10.84 -6.76
CA PHE A 3 13.51 -9.75 -5.81
C PHE A 3 14.18 -8.50 -6.41
N PRO A 4 13.47 -7.36 -6.53
CA PRO A 4 14.09 -6.13 -7.04
C PRO A 4 15.11 -5.58 -6.03
N ASP A 5 16.15 -4.90 -6.50
CA ASP A 5 16.94 -4.07 -5.59
C ASP A 5 16.08 -2.89 -5.12
N ILE A 6 15.74 -2.88 -3.84
CA ILE A 6 14.91 -1.83 -3.25
C ILE A 6 15.70 -0.58 -2.84
N GLY A 7 17.03 -0.65 -2.84
CA GLY A 7 17.88 0.47 -2.45
C GLY A 7 17.62 1.75 -3.26
N PRO A 8 17.65 1.69 -4.61
CA PRO A 8 17.32 2.86 -5.43
C PRO A 8 15.92 3.41 -5.22
N ILE A 9 14.95 2.55 -4.85
CA ILE A 9 13.55 2.93 -4.62
C ILE A 9 13.41 3.70 -3.30
N LEU A 10 14.11 3.25 -2.25
CA LEU A 10 14.14 3.92 -0.95
C LEU A 10 14.86 5.27 -1.01
N GLY A 11 15.78 5.44 -1.98
CA GLY A 11 16.61 6.62 -2.11
C GLY A 11 17.67 6.76 -1.02
N ALA A 12 18.28 7.93 -0.93
CA ALA A 12 19.25 8.22 0.12
C ALA A 12 18.57 8.21 1.51
N PRO A 13 19.26 7.67 2.54
CA PRO A 13 18.73 7.71 3.90
C PRO A 13 18.45 9.15 4.35
N ALA A 14 17.33 9.35 5.03
CA ALA A 14 17.02 10.59 5.73
C ALA A 14 17.54 10.52 7.18
N ARG A 15 17.35 11.60 7.92
CA ARG A 15 17.68 11.64 9.35
C ARG A 15 16.88 10.61 10.16
N HIS A 16 15.61 10.40 9.75
CA HIS A 16 14.71 9.40 10.31
C HIS A 16 14.20 8.49 9.21
N ASN A 17 14.14 7.18 9.48
CA ASN A 17 13.69 6.19 8.54
C ASN A 17 12.73 5.21 9.23
N GLN A 18 11.51 5.05 8.73
CA GLN A 18 10.48 4.20 9.33
C GLN A 18 9.85 3.27 8.30
N ALA A 19 9.71 1.99 8.66
CA ALA A 19 9.00 0.98 7.87
C ALA A 19 7.66 0.67 8.52
N PHE A 20 6.58 0.74 7.74
CA PHE A 20 5.23 0.42 8.16
C PHE A 20 4.79 -0.89 7.53
N GLY A 21 4.58 -1.90 8.37
CA GLY A 21 4.04 -3.18 7.93
C GLY A 21 2.52 -3.16 7.95
N ILE A 22 1.89 -2.94 6.81
CA ILE A 22 0.45 -2.76 6.67
C ILE A 22 -0.20 -4.09 6.30
N ARG A 23 -1.09 -4.60 7.17
CA ARG A 23 -1.72 -5.90 6.99
C ARG A 23 -3.16 -5.84 6.53
N THR A 24 -3.86 -4.78 6.89
CA THR A 24 -5.28 -4.61 6.58
C THR A 24 -5.52 -3.27 5.90
N VAL A 25 -6.62 -3.16 5.17
CA VAL A 25 -7.04 -1.87 4.59
C VAL A 25 -7.51 -0.91 5.69
N SER A 26 -8.25 -1.39 6.70
CA SER A 26 -8.70 -0.65 7.91
C SER A 26 -8.98 0.83 7.66
N ASP A 27 -9.82 1.13 6.67
CA ASP A 27 -10.16 2.51 6.26
C ASP A 27 -8.95 3.43 6.01
N GLY A 28 -7.80 2.85 5.62
CA GLY A 28 -6.56 3.58 5.35
C GLY A 28 -5.73 3.92 6.60
N GLU A 29 -5.97 3.24 7.72
CA GLU A 29 -5.26 3.52 8.98
C GLU A 29 -3.74 3.51 8.81
N GLY A 30 -3.18 2.51 8.12
CA GLY A 30 -1.73 2.44 7.88
C GLY A 30 -1.18 3.66 7.15
N LEU A 31 -1.92 4.19 6.17
CA LEU A 31 -1.54 5.43 5.47
C LEU A 31 -1.67 6.66 6.38
N THR A 32 -2.69 6.69 7.22
CA THR A 32 -2.88 7.74 8.22
C THR A 32 -1.73 7.75 9.23
N GLN A 33 -1.27 6.59 9.70
CA GLN A 33 -0.11 6.50 10.59
C GLN A 33 1.17 7.00 9.90
N MET A 34 1.39 6.68 8.62
CA MET A 34 2.50 7.21 7.83
C MET A 34 2.43 8.75 7.72
N ARG A 35 1.24 9.31 7.42
CA ARG A 35 1.02 10.76 7.40
C ARG A 35 1.34 11.40 8.75
N ASN A 36 0.84 10.81 9.84
CA ASN A 36 1.10 11.31 11.19
C ASN A 36 2.60 11.31 11.54
N ALA A 37 3.36 10.30 11.07
CA ALA A 37 4.80 10.29 11.25
C ALA A 37 5.48 11.46 10.52
N PHE A 38 5.13 11.73 9.26
CA PHE A 38 5.62 12.89 8.54
C PHE A 38 5.30 14.19 9.26
N ASP A 39 4.04 14.36 9.69
CA ASP A 39 3.60 15.59 10.38
C ASP A 39 4.33 15.78 11.73
N ALA A 40 4.60 14.68 12.45
CA ALA A 40 5.34 14.74 13.71
C ALA A 40 6.77 15.23 13.52
N TYR A 41 7.50 14.74 12.53
CA TYR A 41 8.90 15.13 12.31
C TYR A 41 9.01 16.47 11.58
N GLU A 42 8.32 16.63 10.46
CA GLU A 42 8.47 17.79 9.60
C GLU A 42 7.83 19.06 10.16
N ILE A 43 6.65 18.92 10.81
CA ILE A 43 5.86 20.06 11.31
C ILE A 43 6.02 20.22 12.81
N ALA A 44 5.60 19.24 13.62
CA ALA A 44 5.54 19.41 15.07
C ALA A 44 6.93 19.55 15.70
N ARG A 45 7.95 18.85 15.19
CA ARG A 45 9.35 19.01 15.61
C ARG A 45 10.09 20.12 14.86
N GLY A 46 9.49 20.68 13.80
CA GLY A 46 10.07 21.75 13.02
C GLY A 46 11.32 21.35 12.24
N GLU A 47 11.50 20.05 11.94
CA GLU A 47 12.70 19.56 11.25
C GLU A 47 12.66 19.81 9.72
N GLY A 48 11.46 20.11 9.18
CA GLY A 48 11.24 20.43 7.78
C GLY A 48 11.11 19.22 6.84
N PRO A 49 10.71 19.46 5.58
CA PRO A 49 10.49 18.40 4.59
C PRO A 49 11.75 17.58 4.30
N GLY A 50 11.58 16.27 4.09
CA GLY A 50 12.66 15.35 3.69
C GLY A 50 13.51 14.84 4.86
N THR A 51 13.20 15.20 6.11
CA THR A 51 13.89 14.68 7.30
C THR A 51 13.44 13.27 7.68
N LEU A 52 12.26 12.84 7.20
CA LEU A 52 11.73 11.49 7.33
C LEU A 52 11.65 10.82 5.97
N ARG A 53 12.03 9.54 5.92
CA ARG A 53 11.70 8.59 4.85
C ARG A 53 10.83 7.49 5.44
N THR A 54 9.82 7.08 4.68
CA THR A 54 8.99 5.95 5.09
C THR A 54 8.92 4.88 4.01
N ALA A 55 8.75 3.63 4.44
CA ALA A 55 8.49 2.50 3.56
C ALA A 55 7.19 1.82 4.01
N GLY A 56 6.15 1.87 3.20
CA GLY A 56 4.90 1.15 3.43
C GLY A 56 4.93 -0.21 2.75
N VAL A 57 4.90 -1.31 3.52
CA VAL A 57 4.88 -2.67 2.97
C VAL A 57 3.46 -3.24 3.11
N LEU A 58 2.79 -3.41 1.97
CA LEU A 58 1.43 -3.94 1.86
C LEU A 58 1.52 -5.46 1.71
N TYR A 59 1.43 -6.21 2.83
CA TYR A 59 1.70 -7.65 2.83
C TYR A 59 0.61 -8.52 3.44
N GLY A 60 -0.45 -7.93 3.96
CA GLY A 60 -1.62 -8.65 4.46
C GLY A 60 -2.70 -8.82 3.40
N GLY A 61 -3.63 -9.74 3.66
CA GLY A 61 -4.65 -10.16 2.70
C GLY A 61 -5.53 -9.04 2.13
N THR A 62 -5.80 -7.99 2.88
CA THR A 62 -6.64 -6.87 2.41
C THR A 62 -5.86 -5.59 2.13
N SER A 63 -4.71 -5.37 2.78
CA SER A 63 -3.91 -4.15 2.59
C SER A 63 -3.43 -3.96 1.15
N ILE A 64 -3.27 -5.06 0.40
CA ILE A 64 -2.85 -5.00 -0.99
C ILE A 64 -3.82 -4.22 -1.88
N ALA A 65 -5.08 -4.12 -1.48
CA ALA A 65 -6.09 -3.35 -2.20
C ALA A 65 -5.74 -1.85 -2.29
N LEU A 66 -5.02 -1.31 -1.30
CA LEU A 66 -4.55 0.08 -1.31
C LEU A 66 -3.69 0.39 -2.54
N ALA A 67 -3.01 -0.64 -3.09
CA ALA A 67 -2.07 -0.50 -4.19
C ALA A 67 -2.69 -0.47 -5.58
N PHE A 68 -3.99 -0.77 -5.75
CA PHE A 68 -4.59 -0.92 -7.08
C PHE A 68 -5.24 0.37 -7.58
N ASP A 69 -5.30 0.50 -8.92
CA ASP A 69 -5.91 1.64 -9.59
C ASP A 69 -7.44 1.68 -9.48
N ASP A 70 -8.01 2.82 -9.84
CA ASP A 70 -9.46 3.07 -9.81
C ASP A 70 -10.26 2.12 -10.69
N ALA A 71 -9.71 1.75 -11.86
CA ALA A 71 -10.38 0.85 -12.80
C ALA A 71 -10.53 -0.55 -12.20
N THR A 72 -9.51 -1.02 -11.53
CA THR A 72 -9.49 -2.31 -10.83
C THR A 72 -10.45 -2.31 -9.63
N TRP A 73 -10.47 -1.22 -8.84
CA TRP A 73 -11.42 -1.08 -7.73
C TRP A 73 -12.87 -1.19 -8.21
N ARG A 74 -13.21 -0.53 -9.32
CA ARG A 74 -14.56 -0.62 -9.91
C ARG A 74 -14.84 -1.99 -10.51
N ALA A 75 -13.91 -2.52 -11.31
CA ALA A 75 -14.12 -3.79 -12.02
C ALA A 75 -14.34 -4.97 -11.08
N TYR A 76 -13.66 -4.99 -9.93
CA TYR A 76 -13.77 -6.04 -8.93
C TYR A 76 -14.60 -5.65 -7.71
N ARG A 77 -15.32 -4.50 -7.75
CA ARG A 77 -16.18 -4.05 -6.65
C ARG A 77 -15.46 -4.18 -5.30
N ILE A 78 -14.19 -3.73 -5.25
CA ILE A 78 -13.29 -4.00 -4.11
C ILE A 78 -13.87 -3.44 -2.80
N ALA A 79 -14.51 -2.27 -2.84
CA ALA A 79 -15.13 -1.69 -1.65
C ALA A 79 -16.18 -2.62 -1.02
N GLU A 80 -17.00 -3.24 -1.86
CA GLU A 80 -18.04 -4.19 -1.40
C GLU A 80 -17.40 -5.50 -0.92
N ALA A 81 -16.44 -6.05 -1.68
CA ALA A 81 -15.73 -7.27 -1.32
C ALA A 81 -14.99 -7.13 0.04
N LEU A 82 -14.48 -5.95 0.34
CA LEU A 82 -13.83 -5.62 1.61
C LEU A 82 -14.82 -5.17 2.70
N LYS A 83 -16.11 -5.01 2.38
CA LYS A 83 -17.15 -4.52 3.31
C LYS A 83 -16.77 -3.18 3.93
N LEU A 84 -16.14 -2.30 3.15
CA LEU A 84 -15.80 -0.96 3.61
C LEU A 84 -17.07 -0.17 3.88
N ARG A 85 -17.09 0.54 5.00
CA ARG A 85 -18.26 1.33 5.41
C ARG A 85 -18.18 2.71 4.76
N ALA A 86 -19.22 3.06 4.01
CA ALA A 86 -19.32 4.36 3.35
C ALA A 86 -19.43 5.55 4.33
N ASP A 87 -19.77 5.27 5.59
CA ASP A 87 -20.02 6.26 6.64
C ASP A 87 -18.79 6.54 7.56
N ALA A 88 -17.79 5.68 7.53
CA ALA A 88 -16.62 5.80 8.41
C ALA A 88 -15.61 6.85 7.92
N VAL A 89 -15.56 7.10 6.61
CA VAL A 89 -14.81 8.17 5.96
C VAL A 89 -15.66 8.59 4.76
N ALA A 90 -15.56 9.81 4.28
CA ALA A 90 -16.16 10.24 3.00
C ALA A 90 -15.50 9.46 1.82
N LEU A 91 -15.56 8.13 1.90
CA LEU A 91 -15.00 7.20 0.93
C LEU A 91 -15.99 7.14 -0.23
N ASP A 92 -15.76 7.97 -1.23
CA ASP A 92 -16.45 7.83 -2.50
C ASP A 92 -15.91 6.61 -3.26
N THR A 93 -16.36 5.43 -2.82
CA THR A 93 -15.98 4.15 -3.43
C THR A 93 -16.53 3.97 -4.84
N THR A 94 -17.47 4.83 -5.26
CA THR A 94 -18.06 4.78 -6.61
C THR A 94 -17.07 5.25 -7.68
N HIS A 95 -16.09 6.08 -7.30
CA HIS A 95 -15.11 6.66 -8.20
C HIS A 95 -13.77 5.91 -8.26
N GLY A 96 -13.62 4.80 -7.52
CA GLY A 96 -12.43 3.96 -7.56
C GLY A 96 -11.74 3.79 -6.22
N ASN A 97 -10.40 3.79 -6.20
CA ASN A 97 -9.60 3.62 -5.00
C ASN A 97 -9.52 4.93 -4.18
N PRO A 98 -10.19 5.02 -3.03
CA PRO A 98 -10.22 6.25 -2.23
C PRO A 98 -8.85 6.55 -1.57
N PHE A 99 -7.94 5.58 -1.56
CA PHE A 99 -6.61 5.69 -0.96
C PHE A 99 -5.51 6.04 -1.97
N ALA A 100 -5.83 6.07 -3.26
CA ALA A 100 -4.86 6.34 -4.31
C ALA A 100 -4.38 7.80 -4.30
N ARG A 101 -5.30 8.75 -4.18
CA ARG A 101 -5.06 10.20 -4.25
C ARG A 101 -6.20 11.00 -3.61
N GLY A 102 -6.01 12.31 -3.52
CA GLY A 102 -7.08 13.24 -3.12
C GLY A 102 -7.14 13.52 -1.61
N THR A 103 -6.37 12.82 -0.79
CA THR A 103 -6.23 13.09 0.64
C THR A 103 -4.77 13.25 1.03
N ASP A 104 -4.50 13.82 2.19
CA ASP A 104 -3.16 13.95 2.76
C ASP A 104 -2.54 12.60 3.17
N ALA A 105 -3.37 11.58 3.40
CA ALA A 105 -2.98 10.21 3.70
C ALA A 105 -3.14 9.27 2.48
N SER A 106 -3.10 9.78 1.25
CA SER A 106 -3.15 8.93 0.06
C SER A 106 -1.76 8.43 -0.37
N ILE A 107 -1.73 7.33 -1.12
CA ILE A 107 -0.50 6.78 -1.71
C ILE A 107 0.27 7.87 -2.48
N ALA A 108 -0.42 8.63 -3.34
CA ALA A 108 0.21 9.67 -4.14
C ALA A 108 0.81 10.80 -3.27
N THR A 109 0.08 11.29 -2.28
CA THR A 109 0.56 12.37 -1.40
C THR A 109 1.74 11.91 -0.54
N LEU A 110 1.67 10.71 0.03
CA LEU A 110 2.76 10.16 0.83
C LEU A 110 4.01 9.88 -0.01
N THR A 111 3.84 9.38 -1.25
CA THR A 111 4.96 9.21 -2.19
C THR A 111 5.63 10.55 -2.49
N ALA A 112 4.86 11.62 -2.72
CA ALA A 112 5.40 12.96 -2.95
C ALA A 112 6.18 13.50 -1.73
N ARG A 113 5.84 13.06 -0.50
CA ARG A 113 6.58 13.38 0.73
C ARG A 113 7.82 12.49 0.96
N GLY A 114 8.04 11.48 0.14
CA GLY A 114 9.20 10.59 0.23
C GLY A 114 8.91 9.21 0.80
N ALA A 115 7.65 8.77 0.77
CA ALA A 115 7.31 7.38 1.04
C ALA A 115 7.59 6.47 -0.17
N ALA A 116 8.14 5.28 0.08
CA ALA A 116 8.20 4.18 -0.87
C ALA A 116 7.13 3.13 -0.52
N PHE A 117 6.50 2.53 -1.53
CA PHE A 117 5.50 1.50 -1.29
C PHE A 117 5.88 0.18 -1.97
N PHE A 118 5.73 -0.91 -1.20
CA PHE A 118 6.02 -2.27 -1.65
C PHE A 118 4.78 -3.15 -1.54
N ALA A 119 4.37 -3.75 -2.65
CA ALA A 119 3.23 -4.66 -2.75
C ALA A 119 3.71 -6.12 -2.73
N CYS A 120 3.25 -6.92 -1.79
CA CYS A 120 3.61 -8.33 -1.66
C CYS A 120 2.89 -9.17 -2.73
N ASN A 121 3.64 -9.89 -3.59
CA ASN A 121 3.06 -10.77 -4.58
C ASN A 121 2.21 -11.90 -3.97
N ASN A 122 2.65 -12.48 -2.86
CA ASN A 122 1.86 -13.50 -2.16
C ASN A 122 0.51 -12.93 -1.67
N ALA A 123 0.47 -11.64 -1.26
CA ALA A 123 -0.78 -10.97 -0.90
C ALA A 123 -1.65 -10.71 -2.12
N VAL A 124 -1.06 -10.36 -3.28
CA VAL A 124 -1.80 -10.24 -4.55
C VAL A 124 -2.48 -11.55 -4.91
N GLU A 125 -1.77 -12.68 -4.84
CA GLU A 125 -2.34 -14.01 -5.13
C GLU A 125 -3.43 -14.40 -4.14
N GLY A 126 -3.22 -14.16 -2.85
CA GLY A 126 -4.22 -14.39 -1.81
C GLY A 126 -5.47 -13.55 -2.03
N PHE A 127 -5.30 -12.28 -2.39
CA PHE A 127 -6.42 -11.37 -2.67
C PHE A 127 -7.18 -11.75 -3.94
N ALA A 128 -6.48 -12.16 -5.02
CA ALA A 128 -7.10 -12.68 -6.22
C ALA A 128 -8.00 -13.89 -5.92
N LYS A 129 -7.54 -14.79 -5.06
CA LYS A 129 -8.32 -15.95 -4.60
C LYS A 129 -9.58 -15.51 -3.84
N SER A 130 -9.45 -14.55 -2.94
CA SER A 130 -10.60 -14.01 -2.17
C SER A 130 -11.61 -13.34 -3.08
N LEU A 131 -11.19 -12.47 -4.01
CA LEU A 131 -12.06 -11.80 -4.96
C LEU A 131 -12.79 -12.79 -5.87
N THR A 132 -12.10 -13.83 -6.35
CA THR A 132 -12.71 -14.88 -7.19
C THR A 132 -13.82 -15.59 -6.43
N ALA A 133 -13.63 -15.88 -5.15
CA ALA A 133 -14.64 -16.52 -4.31
C ALA A 133 -15.81 -15.58 -3.98
N GLU A 134 -15.53 -14.36 -3.54
CA GLU A 134 -16.57 -13.38 -3.11
C GLU A 134 -17.45 -12.92 -4.29
N LEU A 135 -16.88 -12.76 -5.46
CA LEU A 135 -17.61 -12.28 -6.66
C LEU A 135 -18.16 -13.41 -7.53
N GLY A 136 -17.96 -14.67 -7.15
CA GLY A 136 -18.42 -15.82 -7.93
C GLY A 136 -17.81 -15.89 -9.33
N LEU A 137 -16.54 -15.49 -9.52
CA LEU A 137 -15.86 -15.44 -10.80
C LEU A 137 -15.42 -16.85 -11.25
N VAL A 138 -16.38 -17.79 -11.29
CA VAL A 138 -16.13 -19.22 -11.55
C VAL A 138 -15.47 -19.52 -12.89
N HIS A 139 -15.53 -18.59 -13.84
CA HIS A 139 -14.97 -18.74 -15.18
C HIS A 139 -13.61 -18.04 -15.36
N ASP A 140 -13.18 -17.24 -14.40
CA ASP A 140 -11.88 -16.57 -14.44
C ASP A 140 -10.86 -17.34 -13.56
N PRO A 141 -9.81 -17.94 -14.17
CA PRO A 141 -8.76 -18.57 -13.40
C PRO A 141 -8.12 -17.57 -12.43
N ILE A 142 -7.89 -17.98 -11.18
CA ILE A 142 -7.26 -17.15 -10.14
C ILE A 142 -5.95 -16.52 -10.64
N ALA A 143 -5.16 -17.29 -11.41
CA ALA A 143 -3.91 -16.79 -11.99
C ALA A 143 -4.14 -15.57 -12.90
N ARG A 144 -5.20 -15.57 -13.71
CA ARG A 144 -5.54 -14.45 -14.60
C ARG A 144 -5.98 -13.21 -13.78
N VAL A 145 -6.75 -13.41 -12.72
CA VAL A 145 -7.12 -12.32 -11.82
C VAL A 145 -5.86 -11.74 -11.16
N ALA A 146 -4.96 -12.58 -10.66
CA ALA A 146 -3.70 -12.13 -10.07
C ALA A 146 -2.83 -11.36 -11.07
N ASP A 147 -2.76 -11.78 -12.34
CA ASP A 147 -2.01 -11.05 -13.37
C ASP A 147 -2.60 -9.68 -13.67
N ARG A 148 -3.92 -9.56 -13.72
CA ARG A 148 -4.60 -8.26 -13.85
C ARG A 148 -4.31 -7.34 -12.66
N LEU A 149 -4.34 -7.88 -11.43
CA LEU A 149 -4.01 -7.12 -10.22
C LEU A 149 -2.56 -6.63 -10.23
N ARG A 150 -1.60 -7.48 -10.67
CA ARG A 150 -0.20 -7.07 -10.83
C ARG A 150 -0.03 -5.92 -11.82
N ALA A 151 -0.77 -5.96 -12.93
CA ALA A 151 -0.74 -4.92 -13.95
C ALA A 151 -1.42 -3.61 -13.52
N ALA A 152 -2.23 -3.65 -12.47
CA ALA A 152 -3.04 -2.54 -11.98
C ALA A 152 -2.44 -1.81 -10.78
N LEU A 153 -1.16 -2.06 -10.47
CA LEU A 153 -0.49 -1.35 -9.39
C LEU A 153 -0.38 0.15 -9.69
N LEU A 154 -0.65 0.96 -8.68
CA LEU A 154 -0.49 2.42 -8.75
C LEU A 154 0.97 2.79 -9.11
N PRO A 155 1.18 3.90 -9.84
CA PRO A 155 2.51 4.44 -10.06
C PRO A 155 3.24 4.67 -8.73
N GLY A 156 4.51 4.26 -8.65
CA GLY A 156 5.31 4.38 -7.43
C GLY A 156 5.15 3.22 -6.44
N VAL A 157 4.26 2.26 -6.70
CA VAL A 157 4.18 1.01 -5.93
C VAL A 157 5.00 -0.07 -6.60
N THR A 158 5.94 -0.66 -5.88
CA THR A 158 6.83 -1.71 -6.39
C THR A 158 6.37 -3.09 -5.94
N LEU A 159 6.21 -4.00 -6.90
CA LEU A 159 5.90 -5.40 -6.59
C LEU A 159 7.15 -6.12 -6.08
N VAL A 160 7.00 -6.80 -4.94
CA VAL A 160 8.04 -7.65 -4.33
C VAL A 160 7.53 -9.08 -4.17
N PRO A 161 8.38 -10.11 -4.30
CA PRO A 161 7.95 -11.50 -4.18
C PRO A 161 7.28 -11.81 -2.84
N ALA A 162 7.84 -11.32 -1.74
CA ALA A 162 7.34 -11.51 -0.38
C ALA A 162 7.50 -10.24 0.46
N GLY A 163 6.42 -9.74 1.05
CA GLY A 163 6.47 -8.53 1.87
C GLY A 163 7.31 -8.68 3.13
N VAL A 164 7.34 -9.87 3.73
CA VAL A 164 8.20 -10.14 4.90
C VAL A 164 9.69 -10.02 4.58
N ALA A 165 10.09 -10.41 3.37
CA ALA A 165 11.46 -10.20 2.92
C ALA A 165 11.75 -8.71 2.65
N ALA A 166 10.81 -7.98 2.05
CA ALA A 166 10.95 -6.55 1.88
C ALA A 166 11.06 -5.81 3.21
N ILE A 167 10.30 -6.22 4.25
CA ILE A 167 10.44 -5.68 5.60
C ILE A 167 11.85 -5.90 6.14
N ASN A 168 12.40 -7.11 5.99
CA ASN A 168 13.77 -7.40 6.41
C ASN A 168 14.78 -6.52 5.69
N ASP A 169 14.71 -6.44 4.36
CA ASP A 169 15.61 -5.62 3.54
C ASP A 169 15.57 -4.14 3.91
N VAL A 170 14.38 -3.62 4.23
CA VAL A 170 14.20 -2.22 4.68
C VAL A 170 14.82 -2.03 6.08
N GLN A 171 14.64 -2.99 7.00
CA GLN A 171 15.25 -2.92 8.33
C GLN A 171 16.78 -3.01 8.29
N GLU A 172 17.35 -3.82 7.40
CA GLU A 172 18.81 -3.87 7.16
C GLU A 172 19.39 -2.53 6.68
N ARG A 173 18.54 -1.66 6.14
CA ARG A 173 18.86 -0.28 5.76
C ARG A 173 18.53 0.75 6.85
N HIS A 174 18.46 0.29 8.11
CA HIS A 174 18.25 1.12 9.30
C HIS A 174 16.87 1.81 9.38
N TYR A 175 15.83 1.20 8.81
CA TYR A 175 14.47 1.64 9.05
C TYR A 175 13.91 1.00 10.33
N THR A 176 13.35 1.82 11.21
CA THR A 176 12.64 1.33 12.40
C THR A 176 11.28 0.76 11.99
N TYR A 177 10.98 -0.48 12.38
CA TYR A 177 9.73 -1.14 11.99
C TYR A 177 8.57 -0.79 12.93
N ILE A 178 7.40 -0.53 12.31
CA ILE A 178 6.12 -0.24 12.96
C ILE A 178 5.07 -1.18 12.34
N ALA A 179 4.40 -1.97 13.17
CA ALA A 179 3.26 -2.80 12.73
C ALA A 179 1.96 -1.98 12.80
N VAL A 180 1.16 -2.00 11.73
CA VAL A 180 -0.15 -1.32 11.61
C VAL A 180 -1.17 -2.19 10.89
#